data_8cc3c858ef49c8abbe4566fd97970c47
#
_entry.id   8cc3c858ef49c8abbe4566fd97970c47
#
_cell.length_a   1.000
_cell.length_b   1.000
_cell.length_c   1.000
_cell.angle_alpha   90.00
_cell.angle_beta   90.00
_cell.angle_gamma   90.00
#
_symmetry.space_group_name_H-M   'P 1'
#
loop_
_entity.id
_entity.type
_entity.pdbx_description
1 polymer ?
#
loop_
_entity_poly.entity_id
_entity_poly.type
_entity_poly.pdbx_seq_one_letter_code
_entity_poly.pdbx_strand_id
1 'polypeptide(L)'
;MKYKFIAAIACIAILLVGSLNWNLLFGLTTEKRVHQHLSYVPKQKCEQTHNDGELCTHLPLISIDTNGQEIPGKGMKDENGRHTGFSSTPDGNDRITASMRIMDSESEYNHTSDESTVSSDVIIHVRGKSSRFFEKSGYRIKLIDKNGNNNPQSLLGMDKHQDWVLHGPYLDKTLIRNYMMYNLSGEIMDYAPNVRFCEVVINGEYEGVYVLTELITAGKDGAR
;
A
#
# COMPACT_ATOMS: atom_id res chain seq x y z
N MET A 1 -7.28 -17.53 -64.54
CA MET A 1 -8.08 -16.74 -63.56
C MET A 1 -8.25 -17.44 -62.22
N LYS A 2 -8.55 -18.70 -62.16
CA LYS A 2 -8.80 -19.47 -60.91
C LYS A 2 -7.62 -19.46 -59.91
N TYR A 3 -6.37 -19.60 -60.35
CA TYR A 3 -5.20 -19.64 -59.47
C TYR A 3 -4.89 -18.29 -58.78
N LYS A 4 -5.18 -17.17 -59.47
CA LYS A 4 -5.00 -15.83 -58.82
C LYS A 4 -6.01 -15.59 -57.71
N PHE A 5 -7.22 -16.15 -57.85
CA PHE A 5 -8.26 -16.04 -56.84
C PHE A 5 -7.96 -16.91 -55.60
N ILE A 6 -7.44 -18.12 -55.82
CA ILE A 6 -7.01 -19.04 -54.75
C ILE A 6 -5.81 -18.43 -53.96
N ALA A 7 -4.85 -17.84 -54.67
CA ALA A 7 -3.70 -17.20 -54.05
C ALA A 7 -4.14 -15.98 -53.19
N ALA A 8 -5.10 -15.19 -53.67
CA ALA A 8 -5.62 -14.06 -52.92
C ALA A 8 -6.35 -14.50 -51.62
N ILE A 9 -7.16 -15.55 -51.69
CA ILE A 9 -7.85 -16.12 -50.53
C ILE A 9 -6.84 -16.70 -49.52
N ALA A 10 -5.81 -17.38 -49.98
CA ALA A 10 -4.75 -17.90 -49.12
C ALA A 10 -3.96 -16.75 -48.39
N CYS A 11 -3.64 -15.69 -49.13
CA CYS A 11 -2.99 -14.51 -48.48
C CYS A 11 -3.87 -13.84 -47.45
N ILE A 12 -5.19 -13.69 -47.70
CA ILE A 12 -6.13 -13.12 -46.74
C ILE A 12 -6.25 -14.03 -45.50
N ALA A 13 -6.32 -15.35 -45.71
CA ALA A 13 -6.38 -16.30 -44.58
C ALA A 13 -5.10 -16.27 -43.74
N ILE A 14 -3.93 -16.15 -44.34
CA ILE A 14 -2.65 -16.01 -43.63
C ILE A 14 -2.59 -14.69 -42.85
N LEU A 15 -3.07 -13.58 -43.42
CA LEU A 15 -3.13 -12.29 -42.74
C LEU A 15 -4.13 -12.32 -41.55
N LEU A 16 -5.28 -12.96 -41.70
CA LEU A 16 -6.24 -13.11 -40.63
C LEU A 16 -5.73 -14.01 -39.50
N VAL A 17 -5.11 -15.14 -39.83
CA VAL A 17 -4.47 -16.02 -38.84
C VAL A 17 -3.28 -15.33 -38.17
N GLY A 18 -2.49 -14.57 -38.93
CA GLY A 18 -1.38 -13.77 -38.39
C GLY A 18 -1.86 -12.70 -37.43
N SER A 19 -2.95 -12.00 -37.74
CA SER A 19 -3.51 -10.96 -36.87
C SER A 19 -4.15 -11.54 -35.60
N LEU A 20 -4.80 -12.70 -35.68
CA LEU A 20 -5.38 -13.41 -34.55
C LEU A 20 -4.31 -13.99 -33.60
N ASN A 21 -3.18 -14.44 -34.15
CA ASN A 21 -2.08 -15.00 -33.35
C ASN A 21 -1.03 -13.96 -32.95
N TRP A 22 -1.10 -12.71 -33.42
CA TRP A 22 -0.14 -11.67 -33.08
C TRP A 22 -0.09 -11.43 -31.57
N ASN A 23 -1.23 -11.39 -30.91
CA ASN A 23 -1.31 -11.25 -29.46
C ASN A 23 -0.80 -12.49 -28.70
N LEU A 24 -0.93 -13.69 -29.29
CA LEU A 24 -0.41 -14.94 -28.72
C LEU A 24 1.12 -15.06 -28.89
N LEU A 25 1.65 -14.62 -30.05
CA LEU A 25 3.08 -14.72 -30.39
C LEU A 25 3.94 -13.67 -29.67
N PHE A 26 3.40 -12.49 -29.39
CA PHE A 26 4.15 -11.41 -28.77
C PHE A 26 3.86 -11.19 -27.29
N GLY A 27 2.95 -11.97 -26.69
CA GLY A 27 2.70 -11.94 -25.24
C GLY A 27 2.30 -10.58 -24.71
N LEU A 28 1.83 -9.67 -25.59
CA LEU A 28 1.53 -8.29 -25.27
C LEU A 28 0.08 -8.05 -24.81
N THR A 29 -0.56 -9.05 -24.21
CA THR A 29 -1.61 -8.71 -23.27
C THR A 29 -0.93 -8.25 -21.98
N THR A 30 -0.46 -7.03 -21.98
CA THR A 30 -0.29 -6.32 -20.73
C THR A 30 -1.69 -6.24 -20.16
N GLU A 31 -2.02 -7.12 -19.23
CA GLU A 31 -3.20 -6.90 -18.40
C GLU A 31 -2.98 -5.54 -17.77
N LYS A 32 -3.72 -4.55 -18.27
CA LYS A 32 -3.67 -3.20 -17.74
C LYS A 32 -4.21 -3.31 -16.33
N ARG A 33 -3.36 -3.02 -15.36
CA ARG A 33 -3.79 -2.98 -13.97
C ARG A 33 -4.86 -1.90 -13.86
N VAL A 34 -6.07 -2.31 -13.48
CA VAL A 34 -7.17 -1.38 -13.25
C VAL A 34 -7.04 -0.83 -11.84
N HIS A 35 -7.06 0.49 -11.71
CA HIS A 35 -7.13 1.14 -10.40
C HIS A 35 -8.42 0.75 -9.69
N GLN A 36 -8.32 0.37 -8.42
CA GLN A 36 -9.43 -0.14 -7.63
C GLN A 36 -9.97 0.96 -6.71
N HIS A 37 -11.11 1.53 -7.07
CA HIS A 37 -11.84 2.39 -6.17
C HIS A 37 -12.49 1.60 -5.04
N LEU A 38 -12.47 2.17 -3.83
CA LEU A 38 -13.20 1.61 -2.71
C LEU A 38 -14.67 2.05 -2.82
N SER A 39 -15.58 1.07 -2.91
CA SER A 39 -17.00 1.33 -2.73
C SER A 39 -17.28 1.58 -1.25
N TYR A 40 -17.92 2.70 -0.94
CA TYR A 40 -18.34 2.98 0.42
C TYR A 40 -19.49 2.06 0.83
N VAL A 41 -19.29 1.29 1.87
CA VAL A 41 -20.34 0.51 2.53
C VAL A 41 -20.49 1.10 3.94
N PRO A 42 -21.69 1.60 4.30
CA PRO A 42 -21.93 2.09 5.66
C PRO A 42 -21.72 0.94 6.66
N LYS A 43 -20.86 1.17 7.65
CA LYS A 43 -20.67 0.21 8.74
C LYS A 43 -21.66 0.49 9.86
N GLN A 44 -22.10 -0.57 10.55
CA GLN A 44 -22.93 -0.46 11.74
C GLN A 44 -22.11 0.18 12.86
N LYS A 45 -22.62 1.30 13.39
CA LYS A 45 -21.97 2.00 14.49
C LYS A 45 -21.93 1.10 15.72
N CYS A 46 -20.80 1.08 16.39
CA CYS A 46 -20.65 0.40 17.65
C CYS A 46 -21.49 1.10 18.75
N GLU A 47 -22.31 0.32 19.46
CA GLU A 47 -23.13 0.79 20.58
C GLU A 47 -22.54 0.37 21.94
N GLN A 48 -21.40 -0.32 21.95
CA GLN A 48 -20.74 -0.78 23.16
C GLN A 48 -20.06 0.37 23.90
N THR A 49 -20.04 0.28 25.22
CA THR A 49 -19.18 1.14 26.04
C THR A 49 -17.75 0.59 25.98
N HIS A 50 -16.83 1.44 25.56
CA HIS A 50 -15.43 1.09 25.47
C HIS A 50 -14.67 1.40 26.74
N ASN A 51 -13.61 0.66 27.02
CA ASN A 51 -12.66 0.98 28.09
C ASN A 51 -11.90 2.27 27.74
N ASP A 52 -11.46 3.01 28.75
CA ASP A 52 -10.62 4.19 28.55
C ASP A 52 -9.38 3.83 27.71
N GLY A 53 -9.23 4.48 26.55
CA GLY A 53 -8.12 4.27 25.62
C GLY A 53 -8.36 3.22 24.54
N GLU A 54 -9.49 2.52 24.51
CA GLU A 54 -9.82 1.62 23.40
C GLU A 54 -10.27 2.42 22.18
N LEU A 55 -9.56 2.22 21.05
CA LEU A 55 -9.91 2.85 19.79
C LEU A 55 -11.08 2.11 19.12
N CYS A 56 -12.13 2.86 18.79
CA CYS A 56 -13.30 2.39 18.05
C CYS A 56 -13.46 3.25 16.79
N THR A 57 -13.30 2.66 15.62
CA THR A 57 -13.28 3.39 14.35
C THR A 57 -13.99 2.67 13.23
N HIS A 58 -14.59 3.42 12.31
CA HIS A 58 -15.16 2.88 11.08
C HIS A 58 -14.09 2.59 10.00
N LEU A 59 -12.88 3.15 10.15
CA LEU A 59 -11.77 2.88 9.24
C LEU A 59 -11.08 1.55 9.58
N PRO A 60 -10.41 0.91 8.62
CA PRO A 60 -9.48 -0.17 8.93
C PRO A 60 -8.43 0.30 9.93
N LEU A 61 -8.08 -0.58 10.87
CA LEU A 61 -7.12 -0.29 11.92
C LEU A 61 -5.86 -1.14 11.72
N ILE A 62 -4.70 -0.50 11.66
CA ILE A 62 -3.39 -1.15 11.55
C ILE A 62 -2.66 -0.98 12.87
N SER A 63 -2.37 -2.09 13.53
CA SER A 63 -1.60 -2.14 14.77
C SER A 63 -0.21 -2.70 14.50
N ILE A 64 0.82 -1.97 14.90
CA ILE A 64 2.24 -2.35 14.73
C ILE A 64 2.88 -2.43 16.11
N ASP A 65 3.48 -3.57 16.42
CA ASP A 65 4.25 -3.78 17.63
C ASP A 65 5.74 -3.95 17.25
N THR A 66 6.55 -3.01 17.69
CA THR A 66 8.00 -2.97 17.47
C THR A 66 8.77 -3.62 18.62
N ASN A 67 8.09 -4.21 19.60
CA ASN A 67 8.68 -4.68 20.86
C ASN A 67 9.44 -3.55 21.59
N GLY A 68 8.88 -2.33 21.55
CA GLY A 68 9.45 -1.15 22.20
C GLY A 68 10.67 -0.55 21.49
N GLN A 69 11.05 -1.03 20.31
CA GLN A 69 12.11 -0.42 19.51
C GLN A 69 11.63 0.85 18.83
N GLU A 70 12.48 1.88 18.79
CA GLU A 70 12.24 3.08 17.99
C GLU A 70 12.37 2.74 16.49
N ILE A 71 11.41 3.21 15.68
CA ILE A 71 11.45 3.02 14.22
C ILE A 71 12.50 3.96 13.63
N PRO A 72 13.60 3.44 13.02
CA PRO A 72 14.69 4.27 12.52
C PRO A 72 14.31 5.05 11.27
N GLY A 73 15.12 6.06 10.96
CA GLY A 73 14.95 6.90 9.78
C GLY A 73 14.34 8.28 10.07
N LYS A 74 14.04 8.64 11.33
CA LYS A 74 13.61 9.97 11.73
C LYS A 74 14.71 10.99 11.47
N GLY A 75 14.35 12.18 10.97
CA GLY A 75 15.32 13.25 10.75
C GLY A 75 15.86 13.83 12.05
N MET A 76 17.18 13.93 12.15
CA MET A 76 17.87 14.49 13.31
C MET A 76 18.35 15.90 13.04
N LYS A 77 18.35 16.75 14.07
CA LYS A 77 18.83 18.12 14.03
C LYS A 77 19.81 18.37 15.20
N ASP A 78 20.80 19.22 14.98
CA ASP A 78 21.67 19.73 16.03
C ASP A 78 20.96 20.82 16.86
N GLU A 79 21.68 21.34 17.87
CA GLU A 79 21.20 22.40 18.75
C GLU A 79 20.84 23.69 17.99
N ASN A 80 21.41 23.88 16.81
CA ASN A 80 21.17 25.03 15.93
C ASN A 80 20.05 24.78 14.91
N GLY A 81 19.35 23.61 14.98
CA GLY A 81 18.31 23.23 14.07
C GLY A 81 18.78 22.74 12.69
N ARG A 82 20.10 22.50 12.49
CA ARG A 82 20.66 22.02 11.24
C ARG A 82 20.47 20.50 11.15
N HIS A 83 20.17 20.01 9.94
CA HIS A 83 20.01 18.59 9.69
C HIS A 83 21.36 17.86 9.82
N THR A 84 21.42 16.86 10.68
CA THR A 84 22.63 16.06 10.96
C THR A 84 22.57 14.65 10.37
N GLY A 85 21.39 14.22 9.92
CA GLY A 85 21.19 12.89 9.35
C GLY A 85 19.83 12.29 9.70
N PHE A 86 19.81 10.97 9.76
CA PHE A 86 18.63 10.22 10.12
C PHE A 86 18.97 9.23 11.24
N SER A 87 17.98 8.95 12.11
CA SER A 87 18.15 7.99 13.20
C SER A 87 18.39 6.57 12.65
N SER A 88 19.17 5.81 13.38
CA SER A 88 19.40 4.37 13.18
C SER A 88 19.18 3.64 14.50
N THR A 89 19.06 2.33 14.45
CA THR A 89 19.09 1.48 15.66
C THR A 89 20.43 1.63 16.39
N PRO A 90 20.53 1.20 17.66
CA PRO A 90 21.82 1.18 18.38
C PRO A 90 22.93 0.40 17.64
N ASP A 91 22.54 -0.63 16.86
CA ASP A 91 23.46 -1.44 16.05
C ASP A 91 23.73 -0.83 14.65
N GLY A 92 23.25 0.39 14.39
CA GLY A 92 23.45 1.11 13.12
C GLY A 92 22.55 0.70 11.97
N ASN A 93 21.51 -0.12 12.21
CA ASN A 93 20.58 -0.52 11.16
C ASN A 93 19.61 0.62 10.82
N ASP A 94 19.22 0.72 9.54
CA ASP A 94 18.28 1.70 9.02
C ASP A 94 16.80 1.25 9.05
N ARG A 95 16.54 0.04 9.55
CA ARG A 95 15.21 -0.59 9.64
C ARG A 95 15.15 -1.58 10.79
N ILE A 96 13.94 -1.93 11.23
CA ILE A 96 13.69 -2.93 12.25
C ILE A 96 12.64 -3.93 11.75
N THR A 97 12.57 -5.09 12.43
CA THR A 97 11.47 -6.05 12.31
C THR A 97 10.43 -5.74 13.38
N ALA A 98 9.16 -5.80 12.98
CA ALA A 98 8.01 -5.59 13.86
C ALA A 98 6.92 -6.60 13.52
N SER A 99 5.92 -6.76 14.37
CA SER A 99 4.69 -7.48 14.04
C SER A 99 3.59 -6.49 13.66
N MET A 100 2.78 -6.85 12.65
CA MET A 100 1.67 -6.03 12.17
C MET A 100 0.38 -6.84 12.18
N ARG A 101 -0.68 -6.24 12.66
CA ARG A 101 -2.05 -6.77 12.58
C ARG A 101 -2.96 -5.74 11.94
N ILE A 102 -3.91 -6.20 11.15
CA ILE A 102 -4.93 -5.36 10.54
C ILE A 102 -6.29 -5.88 11.00
N MET A 103 -7.12 -5.01 11.53
CA MET A 103 -8.52 -5.23 11.82
C MET A 103 -9.33 -4.45 10.77
N ASP A 104 -10.08 -5.16 9.94
CA ASP A 104 -10.90 -4.60 8.86
C ASP A 104 -12.20 -5.37 8.70
N SER A 105 -13.17 -5.05 9.55
CA SER A 105 -14.53 -5.56 9.43
C SER A 105 -15.25 -4.87 8.27
N GLU A 106 -15.97 -5.65 7.45
CA GLU A 106 -16.78 -5.11 6.36
C GLU A 106 -18.07 -4.44 6.84
N SER A 107 -18.63 -4.87 7.97
CA SER A 107 -19.95 -4.47 8.44
C SER A 107 -19.96 -3.66 9.72
N GLU A 108 -18.93 -3.77 10.55
CA GLU A 108 -18.88 -3.20 11.89
C GLU A 108 -17.68 -2.26 12.08
N TYR A 109 -17.68 -1.48 13.15
CA TYR A 109 -16.51 -0.69 13.54
C TYR A 109 -15.40 -1.61 14.01
N ASN A 110 -14.17 -1.17 13.85
CA ASN A 110 -12.96 -1.89 14.23
C ASN A 110 -12.44 -1.41 15.58
N HIS A 111 -11.89 -2.36 16.36
CA HIS A 111 -11.28 -2.11 17.68
C HIS A 111 -9.88 -2.72 17.71
N THR A 112 -9.03 -2.22 18.61
CA THR A 112 -7.67 -2.78 18.81
C THR A 112 -7.70 -4.19 19.36
N SER A 113 -8.79 -4.57 20.06
CA SER A 113 -9.03 -5.89 20.65
C SER A 113 -9.58 -6.92 19.67
N ASP A 114 -10.05 -6.50 18.49
CA ASP A 114 -10.66 -7.40 17.51
C ASP A 114 -9.65 -8.42 16.96
N GLU A 115 -10.21 -9.54 16.46
CA GLU A 115 -9.44 -10.51 15.72
C GLU A 115 -8.93 -9.88 14.42
N SER A 116 -7.65 -10.10 14.13
CA SER A 116 -7.04 -9.53 12.93
C SER A 116 -7.45 -10.29 11.67
N THR A 117 -7.83 -9.56 10.63
CA THR A 117 -8.08 -10.09 9.28
C THR A 117 -6.77 -10.43 8.57
N VAL A 118 -5.68 -9.71 8.89
CA VAL A 118 -4.33 -9.96 8.37
C VAL A 118 -3.33 -9.84 9.52
N SER A 119 -2.38 -10.79 9.58
CA SER A 119 -1.21 -10.72 10.47
C SER A 119 0.05 -11.07 9.68
N SER A 120 1.12 -10.32 9.89
CA SER A 120 2.43 -10.57 9.26
C SER A 120 3.55 -9.96 10.08
N ASP A 121 4.73 -10.57 10.04
CA ASP A 121 5.93 -9.85 10.40
C ASP A 121 6.26 -8.84 9.29
N VAL A 122 6.90 -7.75 9.67
CA VAL A 122 7.21 -6.65 8.76
C VAL A 122 8.60 -6.10 9.01
N ILE A 123 9.25 -5.64 7.94
CA ILE A 123 10.40 -4.75 8.04
C ILE A 123 9.88 -3.32 7.87
N ILE A 124 10.18 -2.46 8.84
CA ILE A 124 9.66 -1.10 8.88
C ILE A 124 10.76 -0.06 9.10
N HIS A 125 10.60 1.10 8.48
CA HIS A 125 11.42 2.29 8.72
C HIS A 125 10.66 3.57 8.33
N VAL A 126 11.08 4.71 8.90
CA VAL A 126 10.57 6.02 8.50
C VAL A 126 11.03 6.35 7.09
N ARG A 127 10.10 6.72 6.21
CA ARG A 127 10.38 7.04 4.81
C ARG A 127 10.20 8.52 4.50
N GLY A 128 10.81 8.94 3.41
CA GLY A 128 10.69 10.30 2.89
C GLY A 128 12.06 10.96 2.78
N LYS A 129 12.06 12.25 2.48
CA LYS A 129 13.25 13.12 2.49
C LYS A 129 13.06 14.21 3.54
N SER A 130 12.47 15.33 3.20
CA SER A 130 12.13 16.40 4.15
C SER A 130 11.03 16.01 5.15
N SER A 131 10.10 15.13 4.75
CA SER A 131 9.02 14.65 5.62
C SER A 131 9.48 13.82 6.81
N ARG A 132 10.71 13.31 6.81
CA ARG A 132 11.30 12.63 7.98
C ARG A 132 11.52 13.54 9.19
N PHE A 133 11.45 14.86 8.99
CA PHE A 133 11.59 15.86 10.05
C PHE A 133 10.25 16.32 10.64
N PHE A 134 9.14 15.82 10.11
CA PHE A 134 7.80 16.14 10.63
C PHE A 134 7.47 15.27 11.85
N GLU A 135 6.61 15.76 12.72
CA GLU A 135 6.15 15.02 13.90
C GLU A 135 5.46 13.71 13.47
N LYS A 136 4.50 13.80 12.54
CA LYS A 136 3.85 12.64 11.97
C LYS A 136 4.70 12.03 10.85
N SER A 137 5.26 10.87 11.12
CA SER A 137 6.11 10.15 10.18
C SER A 137 5.31 9.38 9.14
N GLY A 138 5.86 9.24 7.93
CA GLY A 138 5.43 8.22 6.99
C GLY A 138 6.34 7.01 7.09
N TYR A 139 5.80 5.81 6.84
CA TYR A 139 6.54 4.56 6.99
C TYR A 139 6.56 3.77 5.68
N ARG A 140 7.67 3.07 5.43
CA ARG A 140 7.70 1.97 4.48
C ARG A 140 7.62 0.66 5.27
N ILE A 141 6.75 -0.22 4.80
CA ILE A 141 6.51 -1.52 5.39
C ILE A 141 6.76 -2.58 4.31
N LYS A 142 7.52 -3.61 4.64
CA LYS A 142 7.71 -4.78 3.80
C LYS A 142 7.23 -6.00 4.55
N LEU A 143 6.24 -6.71 4.00
CA LEU A 143 5.72 -7.93 4.58
C LEU A 143 6.71 -9.07 4.42
N ILE A 144 6.96 -9.78 5.51
CA ILE A 144 7.86 -10.95 5.57
C ILE A 144 7.19 -12.11 6.31
N ASP A 145 7.63 -13.31 6.02
CA ASP A 145 7.28 -14.50 6.79
C ASP A 145 8.22 -14.65 8.01
N LYS A 146 7.96 -15.65 8.84
CA LYS A 146 8.75 -15.97 10.04
C LYS A 146 10.22 -16.31 9.74
N ASN A 147 10.56 -16.61 8.48
CA ASN A 147 11.91 -16.89 8.03
C ASN A 147 12.61 -15.66 7.41
N GLY A 148 11.92 -14.51 7.37
CA GLY A 148 12.39 -13.26 6.76
C GLY A 148 12.22 -13.20 5.24
N ASN A 149 11.54 -14.17 4.61
CA ASN A 149 11.26 -14.13 3.17
C ASN A 149 10.10 -13.20 2.87
N ASN A 150 10.02 -12.73 1.62
CA ASN A 150 8.90 -11.93 1.15
C ASN A 150 7.56 -12.66 1.31
N ASN A 151 6.58 -11.98 1.89
CA ASN A 151 5.24 -12.51 2.15
C ASN A 151 4.17 -11.60 1.52
N PRO A 152 4.00 -11.62 0.19
CA PRO A 152 3.02 -10.73 -0.47
C PRO A 152 1.60 -11.09 -0.06
N GLN A 153 0.86 -10.14 0.50
CA GLN A 153 -0.53 -10.27 0.90
C GLN A 153 -1.38 -9.15 0.32
N SER A 154 -2.68 -9.41 0.17
CA SER A 154 -3.70 -8.41 -0.11
C SER A 154 -4.01 -7.66 1.18
N LEU A 155 -3.92 -6.35 1.17
CA LEU A 155 -4.27 -5.49 2.30
C LEU A 155 -5.45 -4.59 1.94
N LEU A 156 -6.47 -4.55 2.79
CA LEU A 156 -7.65 -3.68 2.63
C LEU A 156 -8.31 -3.81 1.24
N GLY A 157 -8.40 -5.03 0.72
CA GLY A 157 -8.97 -5.30 -0.60
C GLY A 157 -8.12 -4.89 -1.80
N MET A 158 -6.89 -4.38 -1.59
CA MET A 158 -5.94 -4.11 -2.66
C MET A 158 -5.19 -5.38 -3.07
N ASP A 159 -4.66 -5.41 -4.30
CA ASP A 159 -3.94 -6.56 -4.84
C ASP A 159 -2.73 -6.97 -4.00
N LYS A 160 -2.35 -8.25 -4.09
CA LYS A 160 -1.20 -8.79 -3.34
C LYS A 160 0.07 -8.02 -3.67
N HIS A 161 0.67 -7.47 -2.63
CA HIS A 161 1.96 -6.80 -2.69
C HIS A 161 2.74 -7.06 -1.40
N GLN A 162 4.06 -6.97 -1.44
CA GLN A 162 4.90 -7.12 -0.25
C GLN A 162 5.37 -5.78 0.31
N ASP A 163 5.50 -4.75 -0.53
CA ASP A 163 6.01 -3.45 -0.15
C ASP A 163 4.87 -2.42 -0.09
N TRP A 164 4.64 -1.88 1.08
CA TRP A 164 3.56 -0.94 1.37
C TRP A 164 4.08 0.36 1.93
N VAL A 165 3.27 1.39 1.82
CA VAL A 165 3.55 2.73 2.36
C VAL A 165 2.39 3.18 3.23
N LEU A 166 2.68 3.54 4.47
CA LEU A 166 1.81 4.34 5.31
C LEU A 166 2.21 5.81 5.16
N HIS A 167 1.42 6.55 4.39
CA HIS A 167 1.61 7.99 4.22
C HIS A 167 0.93 8.74 5.36
N GLY A 168 1.71 9.41 6.21
CA GLY A 168 1.21 10.30 7.26
C GLY A 168 1.06 11.73 6.71
N PRO A 169 -0.15 12.21 6.45
CA PRO A 169 -0.38 13.50 5.79
C PRO A 169 -0.24 14.68 6.77
N TYR A 170 0.98 14.98 7.22
CA TYR A 170 1.25 16.00 8.23
C TYR A 170 0.92 17.43 7.77
N LEU A 171 1.36 17.80 6.54
CA LEU A 171 1.13 19.14 5.99
C LEU A 171 -0.27 19.31 5.37
N ASP A 172 -0.91 18.21 5.02
CA ASP A 172 -2.27 18.23 4.49
C ASP A 172 -3.30 18.14 5.60
N LYS A 173 -3.78 19.29 6.07
CA LYS A 173 -4.77 19.37 7.15
C LYS A 173 -6.14 18.82 6.75
N THR A 174 -6.39 18.62 5.45
CA THR A 174 -7.61 17.96 4.95
C THR A 174 -7.51 16.44 4.98
N LEU A 175 -6.30 15.88 5.07
CA LEU A 175 -5.95 14.46 5.02
C LEU A 175 -6.28 13.75 3.69
N ILE A 176 -6.96 14.40 2.74
CA ILE A 176 -7.55 13.77 1.56
C ILE A 176 -6.77 13.99 0.26
N ARG A 177 -5.80 14.91 0.20
CA ARG A 177 -5.15 15.29 -1.07
C ARG A 177 -4.49 14.11 -1.78
N ASN A 178 -3.68 13.34 -1.08
CA ASN A 178 -3.02 12.17 -1.66
C ASN A 178 -4.03 11.11 -2.08
N TYR A 179 -5.03 10.84 -1.23
CA TYR A 179 -6.11 9.89 -1.54
C TYR A 179 -6.85 10.31 -2.80
N MET A 180 -7.29 11.56 -2.88
CA MET A 180 -8.01 12.11 -4.03
C MET A 180 -7.15 12.07 -5.30
N MET A 181 -5.88 12.50 -5.23
CA MET A 181 -5.01 12.55 -6.41
C MET A 181 -4.68 11.17 -6.96
N TYR A 182 -4.47 10.16 -6.10
CA TYR A 182 -4.23 8.80 -6.58
C TYR A 182 -5.48 8.21 -7.24
N ASN A 183 -6.67 8.42 -6.67
CA ASN A 183 -7.92 7.96 -7.29
C ASN A 183 -8.18 8.70 -8.63
N LEU A 184 -7.96 10.01 -8.69
CA LEU A 184 -8.06 10.76 -9.95
C LEU A 184 -7.04 10.30 -10.98
N SER A 185 -5.80 10.05 -10.56
CA SER A 185 -4.76 9.53 -11.45
C SER A 185 -5.13 8.15 -12.01
N GLY A 186 -5.81 7.31 -11.22
CA GLY A 186 -6.31 6.02 -11.66
C GLY A 186 -7.28 6.09 -12.84
N GLU A 187 -8.02 7.21 -12.98
CA GLU A 187 -8.95 7.42 -14.10
C GLU A 187 -8.26 7.84 -15.40
N ILE A 188 -7.14 8.56 -15.29
CA ILE A 188 -6.53 9.25 -16.44
C ILE A 188 -5.15 8.71 -16.84
N MET A 189 -4.49 7.94 -15.97
CA MET A 189 -3.16 7.39 -16.20
C MET A 189 -3.20 5.89 -16.43
N ASP A 190 -2.18 5.37 -17.10
CA ASP A 190 -2.04 3.91 -17.32
C ASP A 190 -1.81 3.14 -16.01
N TYR A 191 -1.25 3.80 -15.01
CA TYR A 191 -1.02 3.23 -13.69
C TYR A 191 -1.13 4.31 -12.61
N ALA A 192 -1.84 3.99 -11.54
CA ALA A 192 -1.78 4.70 -10.27
C ALA A 192 -1.87 3.68 -9.13
N PRO A 193 -1.12 3.86 -8.03
CA PRO A 193 -1.26 3.01 -6.86
C PRO A 193 -2.67 3.05 -6.31
N ASN A 194 -3.16 1.92 -5.83
CA ASN A 194 -4.38 1.88 -5.04
C ASN A 194 -4.14 2.52 -3.68
N VAL A 195 -5.17 3.12 -3.11
CA VAL A 195 -5.10 3.83 -1.83
C VAL A 195 -6.28 3.51 -0.94
N ARG A 196 -6.02 3.39 0.36
CA ARG A 196 -7.05 3.19 1.38
C ARG A 196 -6.73 4.06 2.59
N PHE A 197 -7.76 4.67 3.18
CA PHE A 197 -7.60 5.25 4.51
C PHE A 197 -7.52 4.15 5.55
N CYS A 198 -6.72 4.37 6.57
CA CYS A 198 -6.63 3.53 7.76
C CYS A 198 -6.25 4.38 8.98
N GLU A 199 -6.50 3.87 10.15
CA GLU A 199 -5.94 4.39 11.38
C GLU A 199 -4.77 3.52 11.82
N VAL A 200 -3.80 4.13 12.49
CA VAL A 200 -2.56 3.45 12.87
C VAL A 200 -2.34 3.58 14.35
N VAL A 201 -1.98 2.46 14.97
CA VAL A 201 -1.54 2.34 16.36
C VAL A 201 -0.15 1.71 16.36
N ILE A 202 0.82 2.31 17.05
CA ILE A 202 2.17 1.78 17.19
C ILE A 202 2.47 1.61 18.68
N ASN A 203 2.81 0.38 19.10
CA ASN A 203 3.06 0.03 20.50
C ASN A 203 1.92 0.44 21.47
N GLY A 204 0.69 0.40 20.99
CA GLY A 204 -0.50 0.83 21.76
C GLY A 204 -0.79 2.33 21.69
N GLU A 205 0.08 3.16 21.11
CA GLU A 205 -0.14 4.59 20.95
C GLU A 205 -0.81 4.92 19.62
N TYR A 206 -1.84 5.76 19.67
CA TYR A 206 -2.60 6.15 18.49
C TYR A 206 -1.87 7.22 17.66
N GLU A 207 -1.51 6.88 16.44
CA GLU A 207 -0.78 7.74 15.50
C GLU A 207 -1.69 8.56 14.57
N GLY A 208 -2.99 8.27 14.56
CA GLY A 208 -3.99 8.97 13.75
C GLY A 208 -4.24 8.33 12.39
N VAL A 209 -4.91 9.08 11.50
CA VAL A 209 -5.29 8.65 10.15
C VAL A 209 -4.11 8.67 9.20
N TYR A 210 -3.94 7.60 8.45
CA TYR A 210 -2.96 7.41 7.38
C TYR A 210 -3.62 7.05 6.06
N VAL A 211 -2.86 7.15 4.98
CA VAL A 211 -3.20 6.58 3.68
C VAL A 211 -2.26 5.41 3.41
N LEU A 212 -2.81 4.19 3.40
CA LEU A 212 -2.10 3.00 2.97
C LEU A 212 -2.11 2.93 1.45
N THR A 213 -0.95 2.69 0.85
CA THR A 213 -0.79 2.48 -0.58
C THR A 213 0.31 1.45 -0.85
N GLU A 214 0.23 0.77 -1.96
CA GLU A 214 1.35 -0.04 -2.44
C GLU A 214 2.54 0.86 -2.82
N LEU A 215 3.75 0.33 -2.67
CA LEU A 215 4.94 1.01 -3.15
C LEU A 215 4.97 0.96 -4.68
N ILE A 216 5.18 2.10 -5.32
CA ILE A 216 5.40 2.16 -6.78
C ILE A 216 6.71 1.43 -7.09
N THR A 217 6.60 0.30 -7.79
CA THR A 217 7.73 -0.53 -8.22
C THR A 217 7.71 -0.70 -9.73
N ALA A 218 8.87 -0.91 -10.33
CA ALA A 218 8.95 -1.33 -11.72
C ALA A 218 8.70 -2.84 -11.81
N GLY A 219 8.03 -3.29 -12.87
CA GLY A 219 7.80 -4.70 -13.12
C GLY A 219 6.37 -5.06 -13.48
N LYS A 220 6.06 -6.37 -13.46
CA LYS A 220 4.77 -6.90 -13.92
C LYS A 220 3.58 -6.40 -13.09
N ASP A 221 3.82 -6.18 -11.79
CA ASP A 221 2.80 -5.77 -10.82
C ASP A 221 2.97 -4.31 -10.36
N GLY A 222 3.68 -3.49 -11.12
CA GLY A 222 3.95 -2.09 -10.79
C GLY A 222 3.93 -1.16 -12.01
N ALA A 223 4.41 0.09 -11.82
CA ALA A 223 4.59 1.04 -12.91
C ALA A 223 5.58 0.49 -13.95
N ARG A 224 5.23 0.59 -15.22
CA ARG A 224 6.07 0.20 -16.38
C ARG A 224 6.58 1.43 -17.09
#